data_10d79d88c095c2652c30b2f73315b383
#
_entry.id   10d79d88c095c2652c30b2f73315b383
#
_cell.length_a   1.000
_cell.length_b   1.000
_cell.length_c   1.000
_cell.angle_alpha   90.00
_cell.angle_beta   90.00
_cell.angle_gamma   90.00
#
_symmetry.space_group_name_H-M   'P 1'
#
loop_
_entity.id
_entity.type
_entity.pdbx_description
1 polymer ?
#
loop_
_entity_poly.entity_id
_entity_poly.type
_entity_poly.pdbx_seq_one_letter_code
_entity_poly.pdbx_strand_id
1 'polypeptide(L)'
;MKTIVGTQTDVIKELTAQVADALARKPEANIAISAVDLPVEVLDALAASDIAFDKATLFQACEYCGEAGKGAHAVGAAFSPLTAAKPFAAVHAPDPDADAEHAADYDAAIQAAGGLDLVILGLGERGHVAFNEPGAGFGEKTHIAKLAEVTREAIAADFGTLAQTPEQGITIGIHTILGAKKILLVGFGARCAKAASATLTGRPETFIPASFLQLHTDVEVYLDADAAAQL
;
A
#
# COMPACT_ATOMS: atom_id res chain seq x y z
N MET A 1 -4.93 -16.54 -4.63
CA MET A 1 -4.28 -15.88 -3.47
C MET A 1 -3.91 -16.93 -2.42
N LYS A 2 -2.74 -16.80 -1.79
CA LYS A 2 -2.32 -17.60 -0.64
C LYS A 2 -2.56 -16.79 0.62
N THR A 3 -3.26 -17.34 1.61
CA THR A 3 -3.52 -16.66 2.88
C THR A 3 -2.66 -17.26 3.98
N ILE A 4 -1.99 -16.40 4.75
CA ILE A 4 -1.15 -16.72 5.89
C ILE A 4 -1.79 -16.09 7.13
N VAL A 5 -2.13 -16.94 8.12
CA VAL A 5 -2.73 -16.49 9.38
C VAL A 5 -1.82 -16.91 10.53
N GLY A 6 -1.54 -15.99 11.44
CA GLY A 6 -0.67 -16.26 12.58
C GLY A 6 -0.65 -15.12 13.58
N THR A 7 0.32 -15.13 14.50
CA THR A 7 0.59 -13.94 15.32
C THR A 7 1.14 -12.83 14.43
N GLN A 8 0.94 -11.57 14.80
CA GLN A 8 1.47 -10.43 14.05
C GLN A 8 2.98 -10.59 13.82
N THR A 9 3.72 -11.02 14.83
CA THR A 9 5.16 -11.27 14.74
C THR A 9 5.50 -12.33 13.68
N ASP A 10 4.80 -13.48 13.67
CA ASP A 10 5.06 -14.56 12.71
C ASP A 10 4.72 -14.13 11.29
N VAL A 11 3.60 -13.44 11.14
CA VAL A 11 3.12 -12.93 9.85
C VAL A 11 4.08 -11.89 9.27
N ILE A 12 4.57 -10.95 10.08
CA ILE A 12 5.55 -9.94 9.66
C ILE A 12 6.89 -10.61 9.29
N LYS A 13 7.33 -11.61 10.05
CA LYS A 13 8.54 -12.36 9.74
C LYS A 13 8.45 -13.06 8.39
N GLU A 14 7.31 -13.72 8.11
CA GLU A 14 7.08 -14.38 6.82
C GLU A 14 7.04 -13.37 5.67
N LEU A 15 6.35 -12.25 5.85
CA LEU A 15 6.33 -11.15 4.88
C LEU A 15 7.75 -10.63 4.60
N THR A 16 8.52 -10.38 5.65
CA THR A 16 9.92 -9.90 5.53
C THR A 16 10.77 -10.90 4.75
N ALA A 17 10.57 -12.22 4.96
CA ALA A 17 11.24 -13.25 4.19
C ALA A 17 10.87 -13.19 2.70
N GLN A 18 9.60 -12.90 2.35
CA GLN A 18 9.19 -12.73 0.95
C GLN A 18 9.85 -11.52 0.29
N VAL A 19 10.02 -10.42 1.03
CA VAL A 19 10.76 -9.24 0.54
C VAL A 19 12.24 -9.60 0.32
N ALA A 20 12.86 -10.31 1.26
CA ALA A 20 14.24 -10.79 1.13
C ALA A 20 14.40 -11.70 -0.11
N ASP A 21 13.50 -12.63 -0.31
CA ASP A 21 13.49 -13.53 -1.47
C ASP A 21 13.35 -12.78 -2.79
N ALA A 22 12.47 -11.77 -2.84
CA ALA A 22 12.28 -10.95 -4.03
C ALA A 22 13.58 -10.20 -4.40
N LEU A 23 14.25 -9.58 -3.42
CA LEU A 23 15.49 -8.85 -3.62
C LEU A 23 16.69 -9.76 -3.87
N ALA A 24 16.70 -10.97 -3.31
CA ALA A 24 17.74 -11.96 -3.63
C ALA A 24 17.66 -12.40 -5.10
N ARG A 25 16.45 -12.51 -5.67
CA ARG A 25 16.24 -12.86 -7.09
C ARG A 25 16.49 -11.68 -8.02
N LYS A 26 16.13 -10.47 -7.61
CA LYS A 26 16.30 -9.23 -8.38
C LYS A 26 16.70 -8.10 -7.43
N PRO A 27 18.01 -7.88 -7.22
CA PRO A 27 18.48 -6.79 -6.35
C PRO A 27 17.99 -5.40 -6.78
N GLU A 28 17.82 -5.17 -8.09
CA GLU A 28 17.33 -3.93 -8.68
C GLU A 28 15.78 -3.89 -8.78
N ALA A 29 15.08 -4.56 -7.86
CA ALA A 29 13.62 -4.62 -7.90
C ALA A 29 12.99 -3.24 -7.66
N ASN A 30 11.90 -2.99 -8.37
CA ASN A 30 11.01 -1.85 -8.14
C ASN A 30 9.93 -2.28 -7.14
N ILE A 31 9.94 -1.69 -5.95
CA ILE A 31 9.04 -2.03 -4.85
C ILE A 31 8.10 -0.86 -4.61
N ALA A 32 6.80 -1.07 -4.75
CA ALA A 32 5.83 -0.08 -4.30
C ALA A 32 5.30 -0.44 -2.90
N ILE A 33 5.20 0.55 -2.02
CA ILE A 33 4.67 0.37 -0.66
C ILE A 33 3.63 1.44 -0.40
N SER A 34 2.45 1.02 0.09
CA SER A 34 1.49 1.93 0.71
C SER A 34 1.67 1.91 2.22
N ALA A 35 1.96 3.07 2.83
CA ALA A 35 1.96 3.19 4.28
C ALA A 35 0.54 3.35 4.85
N VAL A 36 -0.46 3.64 4.01
CA VAL A 36 -1.87 3.74 4.43
C VAL A 36 -2.36 2.35 4.82
N ASP A 37 -2.94 2.23 6.01
CA ASP A 37 -3.42 0.99 6.64
C ASP A 37 -2.38 -0.13 6.79
N LEU A 38 -1.14 0.10 6.39
CA LEU A 38 -0.05 -0.84 6.64
C LEU A 38 0.36 -0.74 8.12
N PRO A 39 0.38 -1.84 8.87
CA PRO A 39 0.89 -1.81 10.24
C PRO A 39 2.33 -1.28 10.27
N VAL A 40 2.60 -0.30 11.12
CA VAL A 40 3.92 0.35 11.21
C VAL A 40 5.04 -0.67 11.49
N GLU A 41 4.73 -1.73 12.22
CA GLU A 41 5.62 -2.83 12.54
C GLU A 41 6.19 -3.54 11.31
N VAL A 42 5.49 -3.46 10.16
CA VAL A 42 6.01 -3.98 8.88
C VAL A 42 7.19 -3.14 8.39
N LEU A 43 7.05 -1.81 8.41
CA LEU A 43 8.14 -0.91 8.02
C LEU A 43 9.31 -1.00 9.00
N ASP A 44 9.04 -1.11 10.30
CA ASP A 44 10.05 -1.29 11.35
C ASP A 44 10.82 -2.61 11.16
N ALA A 45 10.12 -3.70 10.85
CA ALA A 45 10.75 -4.98 10.58
C ALA A 45 11.63 -4.95 9.34
N LEU A 46 11.20 -4.28 8.27
CA LEU A 46 12.02 -4.08 7.08
C LEU A 46 13.26 -3.22 7.39
N ALA A 47 13.10 -2.17 8.18
CA ALA A 47 14.21 -1.31 8.62
C ALA A 47 15.23 -2.06 9.48
N ALA A 48 14.77 -2.95 10.36
CA ALA A 48 15.62 -3.75 11.26
C ALA A 48 16.20 -5.01 10.60
N SER A 49 15.74 -5.39 9.41
CA SER A 49 16.16 -6.61 8.72
C SER A 49 17.59 -6.51 8.17
N ASP A 50 18.20 -7.65 7.80
CA ASP A 50 19.48 -7.70 7.08
C ASP A 50 19.33 -7.54 5.55
N ILE A 51 18.13 -7.18 5.07
CA ILE A 51 17.84 -7.01 3.65
C ILE A 51 18.64 -5.81 3.11
N ALA A 52 19.32 -5.99 2.01
CA ALA A 52 20.01 -4.93 1.27
C ALA A 52 19.00 -4.32 0.26
N PHE A 53 18.74 -3.01 0.39
CA PHE A 53 17.86 -2.25 -0.51
C PHE A 53 18.65 -1.29 -1.41
N ASP A 54 19.97 -1.22 -1.30
CA ASP A 54 20.84 -0.25 -1.94
C ASP A 54 20.78 -0.23 -3.47
N LYS A 55 20.29 -1.31 -4.08
CA LYS A 55 20.05 -1.39 -5.53
C LYS A 55 18.58 -1.31 -5.91
N ALA A 56 17.68 -1.46 -4.95
CA ALA A 56 16.25 -1.43 -5.19
C ALA A 56 15.72 0.01 -5.32
N THR A 57 14.63 0.17 -6.04
CA THR A 57 13.89 1.44 -6.13
C THR A 57 12.61 1.35 -5.32
N LEU A 58 12.39 2.32 -4.43
CA LEU A 58 11.14 2.47 -3.68
C LEU A 58 10.20 3.41 -4.44
N PHE A 59 8.98 2.96 -4.68
CA PHE A 59 7.86 3.77 -5.13
C PHE A 59 6.84 3.89 -3.98
N GLN A 60 6.53 5.11 -3.57
CA GLN A 60 5.43 5.34 -2.64
C GLN A 60 4.10 5.14 -3.39
N ALA A 61 3.21 4.33 -2.85
CA ALA A 61 1.98 3.98 -3.55
C ALA A 61 0.95 5.12 -3.57
N CYS A 62 1.02 6.04 -2.62
CA CYS A 62 0.08 7.16 -2.51
C CYS A 62 0.65 8.29 -1.67
N GLU A 63 0.05 9.49 -1.81
CA GLU A 63 0.34 10.67 -0.99
C GLU A 63 -0.94 11.52 -0.85
N TYR A 64 -1.04 12.36 0.19
CA TYR A 64 -2.09 13.37 0.27
C TYR A 64 -1.85 14.49 -0.73
N CYS A 65 -2.92 15.05 -1.29
CA CYS A 65 -2.80 16.18 -2.20
C CYS A 65 -2.54 17.51 -1.46
N GLY A 66 -1.83 18.40 -2.12
CA GLY A 66 -1.53 19.75 -1.65
C GLY A 66 -0.57 19.80 -0.45
N GLU A 67 -0.73 20.79 0.42
CA GLU A 67 0.17 21.02 1.57
C GLU A 67 0.21 19.85 2.57
N ALA A 68 -0.85 19.04 2.66
CA ALA A 68 -0.88 17.84 3.51
C ALA A 68 0.17 16.81 3.09
N GLY A 69 0.40 16.64 1.78
CA GLY A 69 1.41 15.74 1.24
C GLY A 69 2.85 16.24 1.35
N LYS A 70 3.06 17.44 1.86
CA LYS A 70 4.38 18.06 2.05
C LYS A 70 4.76 18.19 3.52
N GLY A 71 3.82 17.96 4.41
CA GLY A 71 3.96 18.18 5.85
C GLY A 71 4.52 16.98 6.62
N ALA A 72 4.61 17.16 7.94
CA ALA A 72 5.07 16.12 8.86
C ALA A 72 4.12 14.89 8.92
N HIS A 73 2.87 15.06 8.50
CA HIS A 73 1.85 14.00 8.45
C HIS A 73 1.62 13.47 7.02
N ALA A 74 2.48 13.83 6.06
CA ALA A 74 2.48 13.23 4.73
C ALA A 74 2.63 11.71 4.82
N VAL A 75 2.00 10.97 3.90
CA VAL A 75 2.15 9.49 3.83
C VAL A 75 3.62 9.13 3.68
N GLY A 76 4.36 9.92 2.90
CA GLY A 76 5.81 9.74 2.72
C GLY A 76 6.63 9.84 3.99
N ALA A 77 6.17 10.57 5.01
CA ALA A 77 6.88 10.69 6.28
C ALA A 77 6.98 9.34 7.03
N ALA A 78 6.02 8.42 6.83
CA ALA A 78 6.05 7.09 7.42
C ALA A 78 7.24 6.24 6.94
N PHE A 79 7.82 6.55 5.78
CA PHE A 79 8.98 5.82 5.27
C PHE A 79 10.31 6.28 5.85
N SER A 80 10.34 7.41 6.61
CA SER A 80 11.59 7.98 7.12
C SER A 80 12.43 7.01 7.96
N PRO A 81 11.86 6.17 8.87
CA PRO A 81 12.65 5.20 9.60
C PRO A 81 13.29 4.14 8.67
N LEU A 82 12.54 3.66 7.68
CA LEU A 82 13.03 2.68 6.71
C LEU A 82 14.14 3.27 5.84
N THR A 83 13.92 4.44 5.24
CA THR A 83 14.90 5.07 4.34
C THR A 83 16.13 5.60 5.04
N ALA A 84 16.03 5.94 6.33
CA ALA A 84 17.18 6.30 7.16
C ALA A 84 18.03 5.08 7.53
N ALA A 85 17.40 3.93 7.79
CA ALA A 85 18.09 2.69 8.13
C ALA A 85 18.63 1.94 6.91
N LYS A 86 17.95 2.05 5.78
CA LYS A 86 18.23 1.31 4.54
C LYS A 86 18.31 2.28 3.35
N PRO A 87 19.50 2.41 2.73
CA PRO A 87 19.60 3.17 1.48
C PRO A 87 18.84 2.44 0.36
N PHE A 88 18.19 3.20 -0.51
CA PHE A 88 17.62 2.74 -1.77
C PHE A 88 18.39 3.39 -2.93
N ALA A 89 18.42 2.74 -4.10
CA ALA A 89 19.00 3.32 -5.31
C ALA A 89 18.25 4.58 -5.74
N ALA A 90 16.93 4.57 -5.61
CA ALA A 90 16.06 5.72 -5.81
C ALA A 90 14.79 5.60 -4.96
N VAL A 91 14.19 6.74 -4.63
CA VAL A 91 12.88 6.83 -3.98
C VAL A 91 12.02 7.76 -4.81
N HIS A 92 10.87 7.27 -5.25
CA HIS A 92 9.87 8.03 -6.00
C HIS A 92 8.59 8.15 -5.17
N ALA A 93 8.02 9.34 -5.19
CA ALA A 93 6.72 9.64 -4.59
C ALA A 93 5.81 10.27 -5.65
N PRO A 94 4.49 10.05 -5.59
CA PRO A 94 3.55 10.81 -6.40
C PRO A 94 3.66 12.31 -6.03
N ASP A 95 3.50 13.18 -7.02
CA ASP A 95 3.51 14.63 -6.79
C ASP A 95 2.22 15.04 -6.07
N PRO A 96 2.27 15.59 -4.85
CA PRO A 96 1.08 16.04 -4.13
C PRO A 96 0.37 17.24 -4.79
N ASP A 97 1.03 17.95 -5.69
CA ASP A 97 0.45 19.08 -6.44
C ASP A 97 -0.05 18.67 -7.84
N ALA A 98 0.10 17.39 -8.20
CA ALA A 98 -0.43 16.91 -9.48
C ALA A 98 -1.95 17.08 -9.56
N ASP A 99 -2.41 17.53 -10.71
CA ASP A 99 -3.82 17.46 -11.06
C ASP A 99 -4.17 16.11 -11.72
N ALA A 100 -5.41 15.94 -12.12
CA ALA A 100 -5.88 14.68 -12.69
C ALA A 100 -5.19 14.32 -14.04
N GLU A 101 -4.71 15.30 -14.79
CA GLU A 101 -4.01 15.08 -16.06
C GLU A 101 -2.58 14.59 -15.79
N HIS A 102 -1.88 15.17 -14.81
CA HIS A 102 -0.49 14.86 -14.47
C HIS A 102 -0.35 13.67 -13.51
N ALA A 103 -1.42 13.22 -12.87
CA ALA A 103 -1.38 12.01 -12.04
C ALA A 103 -0.86 10.78 -12.83
N ALA A 104 -1.17 10.69 -14.13
CA ALA A 104 -0.71 9.61 -14.99
C ALA A 104 0.81 9.60 -15.23
N ASP A 105 1.52 10.70 -14.98
CA ASP A 105 2.99 10.77 -15.13
C ASP A 105 3.68 9.82 -14.16
N TYR A 106 3.07 9.54 -13.01
CA TYR A 106 3.61 8.57 -12.06
C TYR A 106 3.59 7.14 -12.61
N ASP A 107 2.53 6.75 -13.35
CA ASP A 107 2.52 5.47 -14.07
C ASP A 107 3.60 5.43 -15.15
N ALA A 108 3.83 6.54 -15.85
CA ALA A 108 4.90 6.63 -16.86
C ALA A 108 6.28 6.43 -16.20
N ALA A 109 6.52 7.00 -15.04
CA ALA A 109 7.75 6.79 -14.26
C ALA A 109 7.92 5.31 -13.84
N ILE A 110 6.85 4.68 -13.34
CA ILE A 110 6.84 3.24 -13.01
C ILE A 110 7.16 2.39 -14.26
N GLN A 111 6.54 2.69 -15.38
CA GLN A 111 6.76 1.96 -16.63
C GLN A 111 8.20 2.16 -17.17
N ALA A 112 8.73 3.38 -17.10
CA ALA A 112 10.10 3.69 -17.50
C ALA A 112 11.15 2.94 -16.65
N ALA A 113 10.83 2.69 -15.36
CA ALA A 113 11.65 1.87 -14.48
C ALA A 113 11.53 0.35 -14.77
N GLY A 114 10.63 -0.07 -15.67
CA GLY A 114 10.39 -1.48 -16.02
C GLY A 114 9.22 -2.14 -15.28
N GLY A 115 8.31 -1.36 -14.72
CA GLY A 115 7.15 -1.81 -13.95
C GLY A 115 7.50 -2.20 -12.50
N LEU A 116 6.50 -2.65 -11.74
CA LEU A 116 6.66 -3.04 -10.34
C LEU A 116 6.97 -4.54 -10.20
N ASP A 117 8.00 -4.87 -9.44
CA ASP A 117 8.32 -6.26 -9.11
C ASP A 117 7.56 -6.73 -7.88
N LEU A 118 7.34 -5.84 -6.90
CA LEU A 118 6.67 -6.12 -5.65
C LEU A 118 5.79 -4.95 -5.24
N VAL A 119 4.58 -5.25 -4.75
CA VAL A 119 3.70 -4.26 -4.12
C VAL A 119 3.35 -4.73 -2.72
N ILE A 120 3.49 -3.86 -1.71
CA ILE A 120 3.11 -4.11 -0.32
C ILE A 120 1.99 -3.13 0.05
N LEU A 121 0.85 -3.67 0.49
CA LEU A 121 -0.37 -2.91 0.76
C LEU A 121 -0.92 -3.23 2.15
N GLY A 122 -1.44 -2.22 2.83
CA GLY A 122 -2.34 -2.39 3.95
C GLY A 122 -3.77 -2.63 3.48
N LEU A 123 -4.52 -3.46 4.20
CA LEU A 123 -5.95 -3.67 3.99
C LEU A 123 -6.74 -2.71 4.88
N GLY A 124 -7.40 -1.75 4.27
CA GLY A 124 -8.30 -0.86 4.98
C GLY A 124 -9.58 -1.57 5.44
N GLU A 125 -10.21 -1.06 6.49
CA GLU A 125 -11.41 -1.66 7.12
C GLU A 125 -12.62 -1.78 6.17
N ARG A 126 -12.63 -0.99 5.10
CA ARG A 126 -13.66 -1.01 4.05
C ARG A 126 -13.23 -1.75 2.79
N GLY A 127 -12.10 -2.48 2.83
CA GLY A 127 -11.56 -3.20 1.69
C GLY A 127 -10.85 -2.31 0.67
N HIS A 128 -10.49 -1.08 1.04
CA HIS A 128 -9.63 -0.23 0.22
C HIS A 128 -8.16 -0.64 0.35
N VAL A 129 -7.36 -0.30 -0.64
CA VAL A 129 -5.91 -0.46 -0.67
C VAL A 129 -5.29 0.86 -1.15
N ALA A 130 -4.30 1.39 -0.42
CA ALA A 130 -3.85 2.76 -0.58
C ALA A 130 -5.07 3.71 -0.55
N PHE A 131 -5.20 4.68 -1.47
CA PHE A 131 -6.39 5.51 -1.55
C PHE A 131 -7.39 5.04 -2.64
N ASN A 132 -7.33 3.76 -3.04
CA ASN A 132 -8.39 3.18 -3.86
C ASN A 132 -9.61 2.89 -2.97
N GLU A 133 -10.42 3.91 -2.74
CA GLU A 133 -11.63 3.89 -1.91
C GLU A 133 -12.74 3.04 -2.53
N PRO A 134 -13.76 2.60 -1.75
CA PRO A 134 -14.95 1.97 -2.30
C PRO A 134 -15.56 2.78 -3.45
N GLY A 135 -15.65 2.14 -4.62
CA GLY A 135 -16.00 2.77 -5.89
C GLY A 135 -14.86 2.81 -6.90
N ALA A 136 -13.62 2.60 -6.46
CA ALA A 136 -12.47 2.55 -7.36
C ALA A 136 -12.61 1.45 -8.41
N GLY A 137 -12.31 1.79 -9.66
CA GLY A 137 -12.48 0.91 -10.81
C GLY A 137 -11.27 0.01 -11.05
N PHE A 138 -11.53 -1.17 -11.60
CA PHE A 138 -10.50 -2.14 -11.99
C PHE A 138 -9.45 -1.55 -12.97
N GLY A 139 -9.88 -0.71 -13.90
CA GLY A 139 -9.03 -0.13 -14.95
C GLY A 139 -8.31 1.15 -14.55
N GLU A 140 -8.47 1.62 -13.32
CA GLU A 140 -7.87 2.87 -12.88
C GLU A 140 -6.35 2.72 -12.72
N LYS A 141 -5.63 3.65 -13.31
CA LYS A 141 -4.20 3.90 -13.13
C LYS A 141 -3.99 4.87 -11.99
N THR A 142 -2.79 5.46 -11.88
CA THR A 142 -2.57 6.53 -10.89
C THR A 142 -3.55 7.68 -11.12
N HIS A 143 -4.22 8.09 -10.05
CA HIS A 143 -5.29 9.08 -10.11
C HIS A 143 -5.43 9.85 -8.81
N ILE A 144 -6.15 10.98 -8.87
CA ILE A 144 -6.57 11.73 -7.70
C ILE A 144 -7.84 11.09 -7.15
N ALA A 145 -7.76 10.55 -5.96
CA ALA A 145 -8.87 9.95 -5.23
C ALA A 145 -9.48 10.96 -4.25
N LYS A 146 -10.81 11.00 -4.18
CA LYS A 146 -11.51 11.68 -3.09
C LYS A 146 -11.50 10.75 -1.88
N LEU A 147 -10.95 11.23 -0.75
CA LEU A 147 -10.93 10.45 0.50
C LEU A 147 -12.34 10.41 1.10
N ALA A 148 -12.79 9.21 1.46
CA ALA A 148 -14.06 9.01 2.13
C ALA A 148 -14.03 9.67 3.53
N GLU A 149 -15.19 10.11 4.02
CA GLU A 149 -15.28 10.75 5.33
C GLU A 149 -14.74 9.86 6.45
N VAL A 150 -15.06 8.57 6.42
CA VAL A 150 -14.53 7.57 7.37
C VAL A 150 -12.99 7.49 7.34
N THR A 151 -12.39 7.54 6.16
CA THR A 151 -10.93 7.57 6.00
C THR A 151 -10.35 8.86 6.59
N ARG A 152 -11.01 10.00 6.35
CA ARG A 152 -10.60 11.29 6.92
C ARG A 152 -10.79 11.34 8.43
N GLU A 153 -11.87 10.74 8.97
CA GLU A 153 -12.09 10.62 10.42
C GLU A 153 -10.97 9.81 11.10
N ALA A 154 -10.52 8.74 10.46
CA ALA A 154 -9.46 7.88 10.99
C ALA A 154 -8.11 8.60 11.15
N ILE A 155 -7.83 9.60 10.31
CA ILE A 155 -6.59 10.40 10.34
C ILE A 155 -6.78 11.78 11.00
N ALA A 156 -7.97 12.12 11.47
CA ALA A 156 -8.28 13.47 11.97
C ALA A 156 -7.40 13.90 13.15
N ALA A 157 -6.97 12.96 13.98
CA ALA A 157 -6.09 13.24 15.11
C ALA A 157 -4.72 13.80 14.68
N ASP A 158 -4.20 13.35 13.53
CA ASP A 158 -2.91 13.79 12.98
C ASP A 158 -2.98 15.23 12.44
N PHE A 159 -4.18 15.65 11.98
CA PHE A 159 -4.41 16.97 11.41
C PHE A 159 -5.14 17.93 12.36
N GLY A 160 -5.47 17.48 13.58
CA GLY A 160 -6.14 18.27 14.61
C GLY A 160 -7.67 18.19 14.54
N THR A 161 -8.29 18.40 13.40
CA THR A 161 -9.75 18.28 13.20
C THR A 161 -10.09 17.68 11.84
N LEU A 162 -11.29 17.12 11.69
CA LEU A 162 -11.78 16.59 10.42
C LEU A 162 -11.77 17.64 9.29
N ALA A 163 -12.04 18.91 9.62
CA ALA A 163 -12.00 20.00 8.65
C ALA A 163 -10.59 20.30 8.12
N GLN A 164 -9.55 19.93 8.85
CA GLN A 164 -8.15 20.13 8.47
C GLN A 164 -7.54 18.89 7.79
N THR A 165 -8.25 17.77 7.76
CA THR A 165 -7.77 16.57 7.04
C THR A 165 -7.81 16.81 5.53
N PRO A 166 -6.87 16.21 4.77
CA PRO A 166 -6.91 16.28 3.32
C PRO A 166 -8.21 15.66 2.77
N GLU A 167 -8.75 16.27 1.72
CA GLU A 167 -9.97 15.76 1.05
C GLU A 167 -9.62 14.85 -0.12
N GLN A 168 -8.40 14.94 -0.61
CA GLN A 168 -7.93 14.19 -1.77
C GLN A 168 -6.54 13.62 -1.50
N GLY A 169 -6.27 12.52 -2.19
CA GLY A 169 -4.94 11.93 -2.27
C GLY A 169 -4.66 11.44 -3.68
N ILE A 170 -3.39 11.42 -4.06
CA ILE A 170 -2.92 10.76 -5.28
C ILE A 170 -2.52 9.33 -4.94
N THR A 171 -2.93 8.37 -5.75
CA THR A 171 -2.71 6.94 -5.50
C THR A 171 -2.44 6.16 -6.78
N ILE A 172 -1.55 5.17 -6.74
CA ILE A 172 -1.52 4.16 -7.80
C ILE A 172 -2.86 3.42 -7.82
N GLY A 173 -3.43 3.26 -9.01
CA GLY A 173 -4.74 2.61 -9.17
C GLY A 173 -4.67 1.10 -9.18
N ILE A 174 -5.83 0.46 -9.16
CA ILE A 174 -5.95 -1.01 -9.17
C ILE A 174 -5.24 -1.62 -10.40
N HIS A 175 -5.36 -0.99 -11.57
CA HIS A 175 -4.68 -1.46 -12.78
C HIS A 175 -3.14 -1.49 -12.60
N THR A 176 -2.56 -0.45 -12.03
CA THR A 176 -1.12 -0.35 -11.77
C THR A 176 -0.67 -1.39 -10.74
N ILE A 177 -1.45 -1.58 -9.66
CA ILE A 177 -1.20 -2.60 -8.63
C ILE A 177 -1.19 -4.00 -9.26
N LEU A 178 -2.20 -4.31 -10.08
CA LEU A 178 -2.32 -5.62 -10.75
C LEU A 178 -1.27 -5.87 -11.82
N GLY A 179 -0.58 -4.83 -12.28
CA GLY A 179 0.56 -4.92 -13.19
C GLY A 179 1.87 -5.37 -12.51
N ALA A 180 1.91 -5.46 -11.20
CA ALA A 180 3.08 -5.92 -10.46
C ALA A 180 3.33 -7.43 -10.68
N LYS A 181 4.54 -7.92 -10.36
CA LYS A 181 4.83 -9.36 -10.43
C LYS A 181 4.34 -10.11 -9.20
N LYS A 182 4.39 -9.48 -8.02
CA LYS A 182 3.93 -10.04 -6.74
C LYS A 182 3.26 -8.97 -5.90
N ILE A 183 2.22 -9.36 -5.17
CA ILE A 183 1.48 -8.48 -4.25
C ILE A 183 1.45 -9.11 -2.86
N LEU A 184 1.80 -8.34 -1.83
CA LEU A 184 1.65 -8.69 -0.42
C LEU A 184 0.61 -7.75 0.19
N LEU A 185 -0.50 -8.32 0.68
CA LEU A 185 -1.57 -7.59 1.35
C LEU A 185 -1.53 -7.92 2.84
N VAL A 186 -1.57 -6.90 3.70
CA VAL A 186 -1.50 -7.06 5.16
C VAL A 186 -2.74 -6.48 5.81
N GLY A 187 -3.37 -7.23 6.71
CA GLY A 187 -4.49 -6.74 7.50
C GLY A 187 -4.42 -7.27 8.94
N PHE A 188 -4.44 -6.38 9.93
CA PHE A 188 -4.41 -6.73 11.34
C PHE A 188 -5.58 -6.16 12.11
N GLY A 189 -5.99 -6.92 13.13
CA GLY A 189 -7.04 -6.56 14.06
C GLY A 189 -8.47 -6.78 13.53
N ALA A 190 -9.41 -6.83 14.44
CA ALA A 190 -10.81 -7.12 14.16
C ALA A 190 -11.48 -6.13 13.20
N ARG A 191 -10.95 -4.89 13.08
CA ARG A 191 -11.44 -3.88 12.12
C ARG A 191 -11.30 -4.37 10.67
N CYS A 192 -10.30 -5.19 10.37
CA CYS A 192 -10.06 -5.74 9.04
C CYS A 192 -10.86 -7.01 8.74
N ALA A 193 -11.48 -7.67 9.74
CA ALA A 193 -12.07 -9.01 9.56
C ALA A 193 -13.14 -9.08 8.46
N LYS A 194 -14.04 -8.10 8.42
CA LYS A 194 -15.09 -8.03 7.38
C LYS A 194 -14.48 -7.77 5.99
N ALA A 195 -13.52 -6.86 5.91
CA ALA A 195 -12.83 -6.54 4.68
C ALA A 195 -12.00 -7.73 4.16
N ALA A 196 -11.31 -8.44 5.06
CA ALA A 196 -10.53 -9.64 4.71
C ALA A 196 -11.45 -10.74 4.15
N SER A 197 -12.56 -11.02 4.82
CA SER A 197 -13.55 -11.99 4.35
C SER A 197 -14.09 -11.59 2.97
N ALA A 198 -14.54 -10.35 2.79
CA ALA A 198 -15.05 -9.87 1.51
C ALA A 198 -13.99 -9.90 0.39
N THR A 199 -12.73 -9.55 0.72
CA THR A 199 -11.60 -9.61 -0.22
C THR A 199 -11.29 -11.01 -0.69
N LEU A 200 -11.34 -12.01 0.21
CA LEU A 200 -10.89 -13.37 -0.06
C LEU A 200 -11.99 -14.28 -0.61
N THR A 201 -13.23 -14.09 -0.16
CA THR A 201 -14.36 -14.99 -0.45
C THR A 201 -15.45 -14.35 -1.28
N GLY A 202 -15.49 -13.00 -1.33
CA GLY A 202 -16.42 -12.24 -2.14
C GLY A 202 -16.12 -12.31 -3.64
N ARG A 203 -16.97 -11.69 -4.46
CA ARG A 203 -16.66 -11.46 -5.87
C ARG A 203 -15.82 -10.21 -6.02
N PRO A 204 -14.93 -10.13 -7.03
CA PRO A 204 -14.27 -8.89 -7.37
C PRO A 204 -15.30 -7.80 -7.69
N GLU A 205 -15.28 -6.71 -6.93
CA GLU A 205 -16.23 -5.60 -7.06
C GLU A 205 -15.64 -4.27 -6.60
N THR A 206 -16.18 -3.17 -7.12
CA THR A 206 -15.68 -1.82 -6.85
C THR A 206 -15.89 -1.37 -5.40
N PHE A 207 -16.89 -1.90 -4.69
CA PHE A 207 -17.13 -1.56 -3.28
C PHE A 207 -16.13 -2.17 -2.31
N ILE A 208 -15.39 -3.18 -2.78
CA ILE A 208 -14.28 -3.82 -2.06
C ILE A 208 -13.06 -3.84 -3.00
N PRO A 209 -12.35 -2.73 -3.18
CA PRO A 209 -11.28 -2.65 -4.18
C PRO A 209 -10.20 -3.72 -4.03
N ALA A 210 -9.86 -4.12 -2.78
CA ALA A 210 -8.95 -5.23 -2.51
C ALA A 210 -9.42 -6.56 -3.14
N SER A 211 -10.71 -6.75 -3.40
CA SER A 211 -11.24 -7.96 -4.02
C SER A 211 -10.74 -8.17 -5.45
N PHE A 212 -10.34 -7.10 -6.15
CA PHE A 212 -9.73 -7.22 -7.48
C PHE A 212 -8.39 -7.94 -7.46
N LEU A 213 -7.70 -7.99 -6.30
CA LEU A 213 -6.46 -8.74 -6.17
C LEU A 213 -6.64 -10.25 -6.40
N GLN A 214 -7.87 -10.77 -6.32
CA GLN A 214 -8.18 -12.16 -6.72
C GLN A 214 -7.87 -12.45 -8.19
N LEU A 215 -7.81 -11.42 -9.03
CA LEU A 215 -7.52 -11.56 -10.47
C LEU A 215 -6.02 -11.61 -10.76
N HIS A 216 -5.17 -11.38 -9.76
CA HIS A 216 -3.73 -11.46 -9.89
C HIS A 216 -3.21 -12.86 -9.57
N THR A 217 -2.17 -13.32 -10.26
CA THR A 217 -1.66 -14.68 -10.18
C THR A 217 -0.79 -14.97 -8.94
N ASP A 218 -0.11 -13.95 -8.40
CA ASP A 218 0.81 -14.09 -7.26
C ASP A 218 0.48 -13.06 -6.16
N VAL A 219 -0.49 -13.40 -5.31
CA VAL A 219 -0.90 -12.60 -4.15
C VAL A 219 -0.77 -13.42 -2.89
N GLU A 220 -0.08 -12.87 -1.90
CA GLU A 220 -0.07 -13.39 -0.54
C GLU A 220 -0.76 -12.41 0.40
N VAL A 221 -1.66 -12.92 1.24
CA VAL A 221 -2.46 -12.14 2.19
C VAL A 221 -2.07 -12.55 3.61
N TYR A 222 -1.65 -11.59 4.39
CA TYR A 222 -1.09 -11.72 5.72
C TYR A 222 -2.05 -11.15 6.77
N LEU A 223 -2.60 -12.03 7.60
CA LEU A 223 -3.63 -11.67 8.58
C LEU A 223 -3.23 -12.16 9.98
N ASP A 224 -3.52 -11.36 10.99
CA ASP A 224 -3.57 -11.89 12.35
C ASP A 224 -4.88 -12.66 12.60
N ALA A 225 -4.98 -13.31 13.76
CA ALA A 225 -6.15 -14.12 14.10
C ALA A 225 -7.45 -13.28 14.13
N ASP A 226 -7.37 -12.03 14.57
CA ASP A 226 -8.53 -11.15 14.68
C ASP A 226 -9.00 -10.69 13.29
N ALA A 227 -8.08 -10.36 12.37
CA ALA A 227 -8.41 -10.03 10.99
C ALA A 227 -8.94 -11.24 10.21
N ALA A 228 -8.55 -12.47 10.58
CA ALA A 228 -9.00 -13.71 9.97
C ALA A 228 -10.31 -14.26 10.57
N ALA A 229 -10.88 -13.62 11.60
CA ALA A 229 -11.99 -14.17 12.40
C ALA A 229 -13.31 -14.39 11.62
N GLN A 230 -13.41 -13.87 10.40
CA GLN A 230 -14.59 -14.04 9.52
C GLN A 230 -14.29 -14.82 8.22
N LEU A 231 -13.18 -15.55 8.17
CA LEU A 231 -12.82 -16.43 7.05
C LEU A 231 -13.47 -17.79 7.14
#